data_511cb2b2dabba987bdbc985e1d3bba90
#
_entry.id   511cb2b2dabba987bdbc985e1d3bba90
#
_cell.length_a   1.000
_cell.length_b   1.000
_cell.length_c   1.000
_cell.angle_alpha   90.00
_cell.angle_beta   90.00
_cell.angle_gamma   90.00
#
_symmetry.space_group_name_H-M   'P 1'
#
loop_
_entity.id
_entity.type
_entity.pdbx_description
1 polymer ?
#
loop_
_entity_poly.entity_id
_entity_poly.type
_entity_poly.pdbx_seq_one_letter_code
_entity_poly.pdbx_strand_id
1 'polypeptide(L)'
;RIHKSLLMMGVISVALAFLLAIILHYQSMQEQADRELARVAQTAAAAVSMEKAPESKAYLDAIYDGNNKDIHIVWLTDKGSILYDTDETLGRNYLEMPEVRQAIREGSGEVVHKSSDEHPKSYVAYRTADDTILRFSKSKTISFFVASDFIPEVILFLLVFSVGCLAAAEHETNRILSPVRGLGNIIQDIMAGK
;
A
#
# COMPACT_ATOMS: atom_id res chain seq x y z
N ARG A 1 33.66 0.60 24.39
CA ARG A 1 33.53 0.71 22.93
C ARG A 1 32.66 -0.41 22.35
N ILE A 2 32.87 -1.66 22.72
CA ILE A 2 32.14 -2.85 22.24
C ILE A 2 30.62 -2.72 22.53
N HIS A 3 30.25 -2.21 23.69
CA HIS A 3 28.85 -2.06 24.12
C HIS A 3 28.07 -1.07 23.23
N LYS A 4 28.67 0.07 22.89
CA LYS A 4 28.06 1.05 21.97
C LYS A 4 27.85 0.48 20.57
N SER A 5 28.80 -0.34 20.10
CA SER A 5 28.73 -0.98 18.79
C SER A 5 27.59 -2.02 18.73
N LEU A 6 27.43 -2.85 19.76
CA LEU A 6 26.35 -3.83 19.87
C LEU A 6 24.97 -3.17 19.93
N LEU A 7 24.84 -2.09 20.73
CA LEU A 7 23.61 -1.34 20.84
C LEU A 7 23.25 -0.67 19.51
N MET A 8 24.21 -0.06 18.83
CA MET A 8 24.01 0.56 17.52
C MET A 8 23.60 -0.49 16.46
N MET A 9 24.19 -1.68 16.50
CA MET A 9 23.86 -2.77 15.60
C MET A 9 22.42 -3.28 15.84
N GLY A 10 21.99 -3.38 17.10
CA GLY A 10 20.62 -3.72 17.47
C GLY A 10 19.59 -2.69 16.95
N VAL A 11 19.86 -1.42 17.15
CA VAL A 11 18.99 -0.33 16.67
C VAL A 11 18.88 -0.34 15.14
N ILE A 12 20.01 -0.52 14.44
CA ILE A 12 20.03 -0.58 12.97
C ILE A 12 19.21 -1.79 12.48
N SER A 13 19.38 -2.97 13.11
CA SER A 13 18.64 -4.18 12.71
C SER A 13 17.14 -4.00 12.85
N VAL A 14 16.68 -3.37 13.93
CA VAL A 14 15.24 -3.10 14.15
C VAL A 14 14.73 -2.06 13.15
N ALA A 15 15.49 -1.00 12.88
CA ALA A 15 15.12 -0.01 11.89
C ALA A 15 14.97 -0.62 10.48
N LEU A 16 15.89 -1.52 10.10
CA LEU A 16 15.82 -2.25 8.83
C LEU A 16 14.61 -3.20 8.77
N ALA A 17 14.35 -3.94 9.85
CA ALA A 17 13.19 -4.83 9.92
C ALA A 17 11.88 -4.03 9.80
N PHE A 18 11.82 -2.86 10.41
CA PHE A 18 10.66 -1.98 10.35
C PHE A 18 10.46 -1.39 8.96
N LEU A 19 11.55 -0.95 8.31
CA LEU A 19 11.50 -0.47 6.92
C LEU A 19 10.97 -1.56 5.98
N LEU A 20 11.45 -2.79 6.14
CA LEU A 20 10.98 -3.94 5.36
C LEU A 20 9.49 -4.20 5.61
N ALA A 21 9.04 -4.14 6.87
CA ALA A 21 7.63 -4.32 7.23
C ALA A 21 6.73 -3.26 6.57
N ILE A 22 7.16 -1.99 6.54
CA ILE A 22 6.45 -0.90 5.85
C ILE A 22 6.34 -1.19 4.35
N ILE A 23 7.43 -1.61 3.71
CA ILE A 23 7.44 -1.91 2.28
C ILE A 23 6.47 -3.06 1.96
N LEU A 24 6.51 -4.15 2.74
CA LEU A 24 5.63 -5.30 2.56
C LEU A 24 4.16 -4.95 2.80
N HIS A 25 3.89 -4.15 3.84
CA HIS A 25 2.54 -3.68 4.13
C HIS A 25 2.00 -2.81 2.98
N TYR A 26 2.82 -1.90 2.47
CA TYR A 26 2.48 -1.06 1.33
C TYR A 26 2.14 -1.89 0.07
N GLN A 27 2.96 -2.91 -0.23
CA GLN A 27 2.68 -3.82 -1.35
C GLN A 27 1.36 -4.58 -1.17
N SER A 28 1.10 -5.08 0.03
CA SER A 28 -0.16 -5.77 0.36
C SER A 28 -1.38 -4.86 0.20
N MET A 29 -1.30 -3.60 0.62
CA MET A 29 -2.38 -2.62 0.44
C MET A 29 -2.65 -2.34 -1.04
N GLN A 30 -1.60 -2.22 -1.86
CA GLN A 30 -1.75 -2.00 -3.30
C GLN A 30 -2.46 -3.18 -3.98
N GLU A 31 -2.06 -4.41 -3.65
CA GLU A 31 -2.72 -5.61 -4.17
C GLU A 31 -4.18 -5.74 -3.72
N GLN A 32 -4.49 -5.33 -2.48
CA GLN A 32 -5.87 -5.31 -2.00
C GLN A 32 -6.71 -4.30 -2.76
N ALA A 33 -6.19 -3.10 -3.02
CA ALA A 33 -6.88 -2.06 -3.79
C ALA A 33 -7.13 -2.51 -5.25
N ASP A 34 -6.16 -3.20 -5.87
CA ASP A 34 -6.32 -3.75 -7.22
C ASP A 34 -7.39 -4.85 -7.26
N ARG A 35 -7.37 -5.78 -6.30
CA ARG A 35 -8.41 -6.83 -6.16
C ARG A 35 -9.80 -6.25 -5.91
N GLU A 36 -9.91 -5.20 -5.11
CA GLU A 36 -11.18 -4.52 -4.85
C GLU A 36 -11.71 -3.84 -6.10
N LEU A 37 -10.85 -3.13 -6.85
CA LEU A 37 -11.22 -2.53 -8.14
C LEU A 37 -11.72 -3.60 -9.13
N ALA A 38 -11.01 -4.71 -9.24
CA ALA A 38 -11.39 -5.82 -10.12
C ALA A 38 -12.73 -6.43 -9.69
N ARG A 39 -12.95 -6.62 -8.39
CA ARG A 39 -14.21 -7.14 -7.85
C ARG A 39 -15.40 -6.21 -8.13
N VAL A 40 -15.23 -4.91 -7.91
CA VAL A 40 -16.27 -3.91 -8.20
C VAL A 40 -16.58 -3.89 -9.69
N ALA A 41 -15.56 -3.88 -10.54
CA ALA A 41 -15.73 -3.87 -11.99
C ALA A 41 -16.41 -5.15 -12.51
N GLN A 42 -16.03 -6.32 -11.99
CA GLN A 42 -16.66 -7.60 -12.34
C GLN A 42 -18.14 -7.65 -11.94
N THR A 43 -18.44 -7.19 -10.72
CA THR A 43 -19.83 -7.13 -10.23
C THR A 43 -20.66 -6.17 -11.06
N ALA A 44 -20.10 -5.01 -11.41
CA ALA A 44 -20.76 -4.03 -12.25
C ALA A 44 -21.00 -4.58 -13.67
N ALA A 45 -20.02 -5.27 -14.27
CA ALA A 45 -20.18 -5.87 -15.59
C ALA A 45 -21.28 -6.94 -15.64
N ALA A 46 -21.51 -7.65 -14.54
CA ALA A 46 -22.60 -8.60 -14.44
C ALA A 46 -23.99 -7.95 -14.27
N ALA A 47 -24.04 -6.72 -13.75
CA ALA A 47 -25.29 -5.99 -13.47
C ALA A 47 -25.72 -5.06 -14.62
N VAL A 48 -24.76 -4.61 -15.44
CA VAL A 48 -24.99 -3.64 -16.52
C VAL A 48 -25.49 -4.33 -17.77
N SER A 49 -26.56 -3.77 -18.37
CA SER A 49 -27.17 -4.25 -19.62
C SER A 49 -27.60 -3.09 -20.49
N MET A 50 -27.42 -3.23 -21.81
CA MET A 50 -27.93 -2.25 -22.80
C MET A 50 -29.44 -2.17 -22.83
N GLU A 51 -30.15 -3.27 -22.57
CA GLU A 51 -31.61 -3.30 -22.53
C GLU A 51 -32.16 -2.38 -21.44
N LYS A 52 -31.42 -2.24 -20.33
CA LYS A 52 -31.73 -1.38 -19.18
C LYS A 52 -30.75 -0.22 -19.05
N ALA A 53 -30.38 0.40 -20.17
CA ALA A 53 -29.33 1.43 -20.18
C ALA A 53 -29.53 2.58 -19.18
N PRO A 54 -30.76 3.14 -18.95
CA PRO A 54 -30.94 4.18 -17.96
C PRO A 54 -30.66 3.71 -16.52
N GLU A 55 -31.12 2.49 -16.16
CA GLU A 55 -30.88 1.90 -14.83
C GLU A 55 -29.41 1.55 -14.64
N SER A 56 -28.77 1.04 -15.70
CA SER A 56 -27.34 0.72 -15.71
C SER A 56 -26.48 1.96 -15.51
N LYS A 57 -26.81 3.08 -16.13
CA LYS A 57 -26.12 4.36 -15.92
C LYS A 57 -26.28 4.86 -14.49
N ALA A 58 -27.49 4.86 -13.96
CA ALA A 58 -27.74 5.26 -12.56
C ALA A 58 -26.96 4.38 -11.56
N TYR A 59 -26.82 3.08 -11.86
CA TYR A 59 -26.02 2.16 -11.06
C TYR A 59 -24.52 2.50 -11.14
N LEU A 60 -24.00 2.84 -12.33
CA LEU A 60 -22.60 3.26 -12.50
C LEU A 60 -22.32 4.60 -11.81
N ASP A 61 -23.28 5.54 -11.85
CA ASP A 61 -23.21 6.80 -11.10
C ASP A 61 -23.12 6.54 -9.58
N ALA A 62 -23.93 5.61 -9.07
CA ALA A 62 -23.88 5.25 -7.65
C ALA A 62 -22.54 4.61 -7.24
N ILE A 63 -21.92 3.80 -8.10
CA ILE A 63 -20.56 3.27 -7.88
C ILE A 63 -19.54 4.39 -7.89
N TYR A 64 -19.61 5.31 -8.83
CA TYR A 64 -18.71 6.44 -8.94
C TYR A 64 -18.75 7.33 -7.70
N ASP A 65 -19.96 7.71 -7.26
CA ASP A 65 -20.15 8.53 -6.06
C ASP A 65 -19.74 7.77 -4.78
N GLY A 66 -20.05 6.49 -4.68
CA GLY A 66 -19.67 5.65 -3.55
C GLY A 66 -18.17 5.44 -3.40
N ASN A 67 -17.40 5.67 -4.46
CA ASN A 67 -15.93 5.62 -4.46
C ASN A 67 -15.29 7.03 -4.40
N ASN A 68 -15.99 8.03 -3.85
CA ASN A 68 -15.52 9.41 -3.74
C ASN A 68 -15.01 10.01 -5.07
N LYS A 69 -15.54 9.54 -6.20
CA LYS A 69 -15.14 9.95 -7.55
C LYS A 69 -13.68 9.67 -7.91
N ASP A 70 -13.02 8.76 -7.17
CA ASP A 70 -11.62 8.38 -7.38
C ASP A 70 -11.40 7.37 -8.50
N ILE A 71 -12.49 6.84 -9.04
CA ILE A 71 -12.49 5.87 -10.14
C ILE A 71 -13.00 6.51 -11.41
N HIS A 72 -12.40 6.12 -12.55
CA HIS A 72 -12.91 6.49 -13.86
C HIS A 72 -13.59 5.27 -14.47
N ILE A 73 -14.85 5.40 -14.90
CA ILE A 73 -15.68 4.33 -15.44
C ILE A 73 -16.03 4.66 -16.89
N VAL A 74 -15.77 3.73 -17.79
CA VAL A 74 -16.14 3.83 -19.19
C VAL A 74 -16.91 2.59 -19.60
N TRP A 75 -18.10 2.78 -20.16
CA TRP A 75 -18.88 1.73 -20.75
C TRP A 75 -18.98 1.94 -22.25
N LEU A 76 -18.55 0.96 -23.03
CA LEU A 76 -18.46 1.07 -24.49
C LEU A 76 -18.98 -0.19 -25.16
N THR A 77 -19.40 -0.03 -26.41
CA THR A 77 -19.75 -1.17 -27.28
C THR A 77 -18.49 -1.86 -27.82
N ASP A 78 -18.63 -3.05 -28.37
CA ASP A 78 -17.59 -3.79 -29.10
C ASP A 78 -17.00 -3.01 -30.28
N LYS A 79 -17.76 -2.03 -30.81
CA LYS A 79 -17.35 -1.12 -31.91
C LYS A 79 -16.71 0.17 -31.42
N GLY A 80 -16.58 0.36 -30.10
CA GLY A 80 -15.93 1.53 -29.51
C GLY A 80 -16.85 2.73 -29.30
N SER A 81 -18.17 2.61 -29.52
CA SER A 81 -19.12 3.67 -29.18
C SER A 81 -19.26 3.77 -27.67
N ILE A 82 -19.03 4.94 -27.13
CA ILE A 82 -19.12 5.24 -25.70
C ILE A 82 -20.60 5.35 -25.31
N LEU A 83 -21.04 4.52 -24.36
CA LEU A 83 -22.38 4.52 -23.78
C LEU A 83 -22.43 5.35 -22.50
N TYR A 84 -21.31 5.36 -21.75
CA TYR A 84 -21.14 6.09 -20.50
C TYR A 84 -19.67 6.35 -20.25
N ASP A 85 -19.33 7.55 -19.76
CA ASP A 85 -17.97 7.94 -19.38
C ASP A 85 -18.05 8.96 -18.24
N THR A 86 -17.38 8.73 -17.13
CA THR A 86 -17.37 9.63 -15.96
C THR A 86 -16.46 10.86 -16.17
N ASP A 87 -15.54 10.83 -17.13
CA ASP A 87 -14.52 11.89 -17.32
C ASP A 87 -14.73 12.70 -18.61
N GLU A 88 -15.79 12.39 -19.38
CA GLU A 88 -16.13 13.03 -20.67
C GLU A 88 -14.92 13.35 -21.57
N THR A 89 -13.86 12.55 -21.50
CA THR A 89 -12.63 12.74 -22.28
C THR A 89 -12.89 12.37 -23.75
N LEU A 90 -13.40 13.35 -24.49
CA LEU A 90 -13.63 13.23 -25.93
C LEU A 90 -12.32 12.89 -26.67
N GLY A 91 -12.35 11.81 -27.47
CA GLY A 91 -11.31 11.51 -28.45
C GLY A 91 -10.34 10.38 -28.09
N ARG A 92 -10.49 9.70 -26.97
CA ARG A 92 -9.67 8.51 -26.68
C ARG A 92 -10.22 7.28 -27.41
N ASN A 93 -9.34 6.59 -28.12
CA ASN A 93 -9.67 5.28 -28.72
C ASN A 93 -9.49 4.18 -27.67
N TYR A 94 -10.55 3.89 -26.93
CA TYR A 94 -10.51 2.87 -25.87
C TYR A 94 -10.28 1.45 -26.41
N LEU A 95 -10.64 1.17 -27.68
CA LEU A 95 -10.44 -0.16 -28.28
C LEU A 95 -8.95 -0.53 -28.47
N GLU A 96 -8.06 0.46 -28.52
CA GLU A 96 -6.63 0.22 -28.62
C GLU A 96 -5.98 -0.09 -27.27
N MET A 97 -6.67 0.11 -26.17
CA MET A 97 -6.13 -0.10 -24.84
C MET A 97 -5.96 -1.60 -24.56
N PRO A 98 -4.82 -2.01 -23.98
CA PRO A 98 -4.47 -3.42 -23.83
C PRO A 98 -5.49 -4.19 -22.97
N GLU A 99 -5.99 -3.60 -21.89
CA GLU A 99 -7.02 -4.19 -21.02
C GLU A 99 -8.34 -4.39 -21.77
N VAL A 100 -8.74 -3.44 -22.61
CA VAL A 100 -9.97 -3.53 -23.40
C VAL A 100 -9.83 -4.61 -24.47
N ARG A 101 -8.71 -4.65 -25.19
CA ARG A 101 -8.42 -5.71 -26.17
C ARG A 101 -8.39 -7.08 -25.53
N GLN A 102 -7.85 -7.19 -24.34
CA GLN A 102 -7.85 -8.44 -23.61
C GLN A 102 -9.27 -8.84 -23.20
N ALA A 103 -10.07 -7.91 -22.66
CA ALA A 103 -11.47 -8.17 -22.30
C ALA A 103 -12.33 -8.61 -23.50
N ILE A 104 -12.10 -8.05 -24.69
CA ILE A 104 -12.79 -8.47 -25.91
C ILE A 104 -12.45 -9.93 -26.27
N ARG A 105 -11.20 -10.37 -26.10
CA ARG A 105 -10.76 -11.74 -26.47
C ARG A 105 -11.05 -12.77 -25.40
N GLU A 106 -10.86 -12.42 -24.14
CA GLU A 106 -10.79 -13.35 -23.00
C GLU A 106 -11.93 -13.14 -22.00
N GLY A 107 -12.77 -12.11 -22.20
CA GLY A 107 -13.84 -11.73 -21.29
C GLY A 107 -13.41 -10.80 -20.15
N SER A 108 -12.13 -10.73 -19.83
CA SER A 108 -11.56 -9.81 -18.85
C SER A 108 -10.14 -9.39 -19.24
N GLY A 109 -9.75 -8.20 -18.85
CA GLY A 109 -8.40 -7.67 -19.04
C GLY A 109 -7.97 -6.81 -17.87
N GLU A 110 -6.74 -6.95 -17.44
CA GLU A 110 -6.15 -6.20 -16.34
C GLU A 110 -4.76 -5.69 -16.73
N VAL A 111 -4.52 -4.40 -16.54
CA VAL A 111 -3.22 -3.78 -16.80
C VAL A 111 -2.89 -2.78 -15.70
N VAL A 112 -1.69 -2.89 -15.17
CA VAL A 112 -1.10 -1.87 -14.28
C VAL A 112 -0.11 -1.06 -15.11
N HIS A 113 -0.46 0.18 -15.40
CA HIS A 113 0.40 1.09 -16.16
C HIS A 113 1.28 1.90 -15.19
N LYS A 114 2.60 1.72 -15.33
CA LYS A 114 3.61 2.59 -14.68
C LYS A 114 4.07 3.60 -15.73
N SER A 115 3.45 4.77 -15.76
CA SER A 115 3.96 5.89 -16.55
C SER A 115 5.07 6.60 -15.76
N SER A 116 6.12 7.06 -16.44
CA SER A 116 7.21 7.83 -15.81
C SER A 116 6.80 9.21 -15.34
N ASP A 117 5.73 9.77 -15.89
CA ASP A 117 5.30 11.16 -15.68
C ASP A 117 3.97 11.30 -14.92
N GLU A 118 3.26 10.20 -14.69
CA GLU A 118 1.99 10.18 -13.94
C GLU A 118 2.03 9.12 -12.84
N HIS A 119 1.18 9.32 -11.83
CA HIS A 119 0.95 8.29 -10.80
C HIS A 119 0.53 6.98 -11.48
N PRO A 120 1.06 5.84 -11.03
CA PRO A 120 0.68 4.54 -11.58
C PRO A 120 -0.84 4.37 -11.48
N LYS A 121 -1.46 3.88 -12.55
CA LYS A 121 -2.90 3.66 -12.64
C LYS A 121 -3.15 2.17 -12.83
N SER A 122 -4.14 1.63 -12.14
CA SER A 122 -4.69 0.30 -12.40
C SER A 122 -5.87 0.42 -13.34
N TYR A 123 -5.90 -0.45 -14.34
CA TYR A 123 -6.95 -0.55 -15.32
C TYR A 123 -7.48 -1.97 -15.35
N VAL A 124 -8.80 -2.11 -15.28
CA VAL A 124 -9.49 -3.39 -15.44
C VAL A 124 -10.63 -3.22 -16.43
N ALA A 125 -10.85 -4.21 -17.27
CA ALA A 125 -11.96 -4.23 -18.21
C ALA A 125 -12.64 -5.59 -18.18
N TYR A 126 -13.97 -5.59 -18.24
CA TYR A 126 -14.79 -6.81 -18.29
C TYR A 126 -15.80 -6.72 -19.42
N ARG A 127 -15.98 -7.84 -20.09
CA ARG A 127 -17.06 -8.01 -21.07
C ARG A 127 -18.37 -8.29 -20.34
N THR A 128 -19.40 -7.56 -20.68
CA THR A 128 -20.77 -7.76 -20.14
C THR A 128 -21.50 -8.86 -20.88
N ALA A 129 -22.65 -9.26 -20.37
CA ALA A 129 -23.49 -10.26 -21.02
C ALA A 129 -23.99 -9.84 -22.42
N ASP A 130 -24.10 -8.54 -22.67
CA ASP A 130 -24.55 -7.95 -23.95
C ASP A 130 -23.39 -7.65 -24.92
N ASP A 131 -22.23 -8.28 -24.71
CA ASP A 131 -21.04 -8.08 -25.52
C ASP A 131 -20.47 -6.63 -25.50
N THR A 132 -20.89 -5.82 -24.53
CA THR A 132 -20.29 -4.52 -24.30
C THR A 132 -19.09 -4.65 -23.34
N ILE A 133 -18.27 -3.60 -23.26
CA ILE A 133 -17.08 -3.59 -22.40
C ILE A 133 -17.25 -2.53 -21.32
N LEU A 134 -17.06 -2.93 -20.09
CA LEU A 134 -17.03 -2.04 -18.95
C LEU A 134 -15.60 -1.94 -18.42
N ARG A 135 -15.04 -0.74 -18.48
CA ARG A 135 -13.66 -0.44 -18.08
C ARG A 135 -13.67 0.44 -16.84
N PHE A 136 -12.87 0.05 -15.87
CA PHE A 136 -12.59 0.82 -14.66
C PHE A 136 -11.13 1.20 -14.64
N SER A 137 -10.83 2.40 -14.15
CA SER A 137 -9.46 2.77 -13.80
C SER A 137 -9.42 3.54 -12.50
N LYS A 138 -8.35 3.33 -11.74
CA LYS A 138 -8.09 4.04 -10.49
C LYS A 138 -6.64 4.51 -10.47
N SER A 139 -6.43 5.77 -10.11
CA SER A 139 -5.09 6.29 -9.86
C SER A 139 -4.55 5.66 -8.57
N LYS A 140 -3.34 5.10 -8.62
CA LYS A 140 -2.61 4.68 -7.43
C LYS A 140 -1.97 5.92 -6.79
N THR A 141 -2.81 6.85 -6.35
CA THR A 141 -2.32 7.97 -5.57
C THR A 141 -1.82 7.40 -4.25
N ILE A 142 -0.51 7.45 -4.05
CA ILE A 142 0.08 7.23 -2.74
C ILE A 142 -0.41 8.39 -1.90
N SER A 143 -1.51 8.19 -1.20
CA SER A 143 -1.90 9.17 -0.20
C SER A 143 -0.81 9.11 0.87
N PHE A 144 0.09 10.09 0.83
CA PHE A 144 1.09 10.30 1.90
C PHE A 144 0.39 10.37 3.27
N PHE A 145 -0.89 10.76 3.28
CA PHE A 145 -1.75 10.75 4.45
C PHE A 145 -2.01 9.34 5.00
N VAL A 146 -2.16 8.31 4.17
CA VAL A 146 -2.31 6.93 4.65
C VAL A 146 -1.00 6.43 5.26
N ALA A 147 0.15 6.82 4.69
CA ALA A 147 1.45 6.53 5.30
C ALA A 147 1.68 7.34 6.57
N SER A 148 1.13 8.56 6.69
CA SER A 148 1.29 9.42 7.86
C SER A 148 0.57 8.89 9.11
N ASP A 149 -0.51 8.15 8.95
CA ASP A 149 -1.25 7.57 10.08
C ASP A 149 -0.44 6.52 10.85
N PHE A 150 0.50 5.85 10.19
CA PHE A 150 1.40 4.87 10.82
C PHE A 150 2.71 5.48 11.36
N ILE A 151 3.08 6.68 10.92
CA ILE A 151 4.32 7.33 11.36
C ILE A 151 4.38 7.52 12.89
N PRO A 152 3.33 8.00 13.57
CA PRO A 152 3.35 8.16 15.02
C PRO A 152 3.55 6.85 15.78
N GLU A 153 2.91 5.76 15.31
CA GLU A 153 3.03 4.44 15.91
C GLU A 153 4.43 3.88 15.76
N VAL A 154 5.03 4.08 14.57
CA VAL A 154 6.42 3.72 14.27
C VAL A 154 7.40 4.45 15.17
N ILE A 155 7.23 5.77 15.32
CA ILE A 155 8.09 6.60 16.16
C ILE A 155 7.96 6.16 17.61
N LEU A 156 6.73 5.95 18.10
CA LEU A 156 6.48 5.48 19.46
C LEU A 156 7.14 4.13 19.72
N PHE A 157 7.01 3.17 18.79
CA PHE A 157 7.63 1.86 18.91
C PHE A 157 9.15 1.96 18.96
N LEU A 158 9.77 2.74 18.06
CA LEU A 158 11.23 2.96 18.03
C LEU A 158 11.70 3.61 19.33
N LEU A 159 10.93 4.53 19.90
CA LEU A 159 11.26 5.21 21.15
C LEU A 159 11.21 4.24 22.32
N VAL A 160 10.14 3.46 22.46
CA VAL A 160 10.00 2.46 23.52
C VAL A 160 11.09 1.39 23.42
N PHE A 161 11.37 0.92 22.19
CA PHE A 161 12.43 -0.05 21.95
C PHE A 161 13.82 0.51 22.30
N SER A 162 14.11 1.75 21.93
CA SER A 162 15.38 2.41 22.25
C SER A 162 15.58 2.55 23.77
N VAL A 163 14.54 2.94 24.51
CA VAL A 163 14.57 3.02 25.98
C VAL A 163 14.80 1.64 26.59
N GLY A 164 14.11 0.60 26.09
CA GLY A 164 14.31 -0.79 26.51
C GLY A 164 15.73 -1.28 26.31
N CYS A 165 16.33 -1.00 25.14
CA CYS A 165 17.72 -1.35 24.85
C CYS A 165 18.71 -0.62 25.77
N LEU A 166 18.47 0.67 26.06
CA LEU A 166 19.31 1.44 26.99
C LEU A 166 19.24 0.86 28.40
N ALA A 167 18.03 0.58 28.89
CA ALA A 167 17.84 -0.01 30.23
C ALA A 167 18.49 -1.40 30.34
N ALA A 168 18.36 -2.25 29.33
CA ALA A 168 19.02 -3.54 29.29
C ALA A 168 20.56 -3.41 29.27
N ALA A 169 21.08 -2.45 28.49
CA ALA A 169 22.51 -2.19 28.44
C ALA A 169 23.09 -1.69 29.78
N GLU A 170 22.37 -0.83 30.48
CA GLU A 170 22.75 -0.38 31.82
C GLU A 170 22.70 -1.51 32.85
N HIS A 171 21.67 -2.34 32.80
CA HIS A 171 21.52 -3.49 33.68
C HIS A 171 22.71 -4.46 33.54
N GLU A 172 23.02 -4.86 32.32
CA GLU A 172 24.14 -5.77 32.05
C GLU A 172 25.52 -5.14 32.40
N THR A 173 25.68 -3.85 32.13
CA THR A 173 26.91 -3.12 32.49
C THR A 173 27.13 -3.09 33.99
N ASN A 174 26.09 -2.82 34.76
CA ASN A 174 26.17 -2.80 36.22
C ASN A 174 26.44 -4.22 36.79
N ARG A 175 25.84 -5.26 36.21
CA ARG A 175 26.06 -6.65 36.60
C ARG A 175 27.52 -7.12 36.39
N ILE A 176 28.16 -6.69 35.31
CA ILE A 176 29.53 -7.08 34.96
C ILE A 176 30.54 -6.23 35.75
N LEU A 177 30.28 -4.94 35.94
CA LEU A 177 31.23 -4.03 36.59
C LEU A 177 31.17 -4.02 38.12
N SER A 178 30.03 -4.46 38.70
CA SER A 178 29.85 -4.53 40.16
C SER A 178 30.95 -5.37 40.86
N PRO A 179 31.27 -6.60 40.44
CA PRO A 179 32.31 -7.39 41.09
C PRO A 179 33.71 -6.78 40.93
N VAL A 180 33.99 -6.11 39.78
CA VAL A 180 35.29 -5.47 39.53
C VAL A 180 35.53 -4.25 40.41
N ARG A 181 34.47 -3.45 40.66
CA ARG A 181 34.53 -2.31 41.60
C ARG A 181 34.75 -2.78 43.05
N GLY A 182 34.11 -3.92 43.43
CA GLY A 182 34.36 -4.51 44.73
C GLY A 182 35.81 -4.92 44.97
N LEU A 183 36.46 -5.51 43.98
CA LEU A 183 37.90 -5.86 44.04
C LEU A 183 38.78 -4.62 44.13
N GLY A 184 38.46 -3.54 43.42
CA GLY A 184 39.21 -2.28 43.48
C GLY A 184 39.20 -1.68 44.91
N ASN A 185 38.06 -1.71 45.60
CA ASN A 185 37.94 -1.22 46.95
C ASN A 185 38.75 -2.07 47.97
N ILE A 186 38.72 -3.41 47.82
CA ILE A 186 39.47 -4.33 48.69
C ILE A 186 41.00 -4.10 48.50
N ILE A 187 41.47 -3.88 47.28
CA ILE A 187 42.90 -3.58 47.00
C ILE A 187 43.28 -2.22 47.67
N GLN A 188 42.42 -1.26 47.57
CA GLN A 188 42.64 0.08 48.16
C GLN A 188 42.67 0.04 49.70
N ASP A 189 41.81 -0.77 50.31
CA ASP A 189 41.80 -0.98 51.76
C ASP A 189 43.06 -1.72 52.26
N ILE A 190 43.54 -2.73 51.51
CA ILE A 190 44.80 -3.42 51.81
C ILE A 190 46.00 -2.48 51.67
N MET A 191 46.04 -1.62 50.68
CA MET A 191 47.10 -0.63 50.50
C MET A 191 47.06 0.49 51.54
N ALA A 192 45.91 0.79 52.12
CA ALA A 192 45.73 1.76 53.17
C ALA A 192 46.00 1.18 54.59
N GLY A 193 46.35 -0.10 54.70
CA GLY A 193 46.69 -0.72 55.97
C GLY A 193 45.54 -0.95 56.93
N LYS A 194 44.29 -1.08 56.39
CA LYS A 194 43.09 -1.38 57.17
C LYS A 194 42.70 -2.82 57.00
#